data_22cf637e12fc41c4c96a1d1475781158
#
_entry.id   22cf637e12fc41c4c96a1d1475781158
#
_cell.length_a   1.000
_cell.length_b   1.000
_cell.length_c   1.000
_cell.angle_alpha   90.00
_cell.angle_beta   90.00
_cell.angle_gamma   90.00
#
_symmetry.space_group_name_H-M   'P 1'
#
loop_
_entity.id
_entity.type
_entity.pdbx_description
1 polymer ?
#
loop_
_entity_poly.entity_id
_entity_poly.type
_entity_poly.pdbx_seq_one_letter_code
_entity_poly.pdbx_strand_id
1 'polypeptide(L)'
;MVRLHNRKEIAQRFADAIKSEYIKQIILFGSVARGDDTENSDIDILIISDEYDKIKDFVADEVIKVIFDDKEYISAQIMNTAHYNKTKNFSFLTNVQKEGVILG
;
A
#
# COMPACT_ATOMS: atom_id res chain seq x y z
N MET A 1 2.97 -24.59 16.55
CA MET A 1 2.62 -23.18 16.75
C MET A 1 2.33 -22.49 15.45
N VAL A 2 1.26 -21.76 15.41
CA VAL A 2 0.90 -21.00 14.22
C VAL A 2 1.76 -19.75 14.16
N ARG A 3 2.47 -19.62 13.07
CA ARG A 3 3.25 -18.42 12.87
C ARG A 3 2.38 -17.37 12.21
N LEU A 4 2.31 -16.22 12.81
CA LEU A 4 1.57 -15.12 12.25
C LEU A 4 2.38 -14.45 11.14
N HIS A 5 1.69 -14.04 10.10
CA HIS A 5 2.32 -13.28 9.03
C HIS A 5 2.68 -11.90 9.56
N ASN A 6 3.88 -11.47 9.28
CA ASN A 6 4.26 -10.10 9.58
C ASN A 6 3.81 -9.23 8.41
N ARG A 7 2.64 -8.66 8.54
CA ARG A 7 2.03 -7.90 7.47
C ARG A 7 2.78 -6.62 7.13
N LYS A 8 3.45 -6.04 8.11
CA LYS A 8 4.28 -4.86 7.84
C LYS A 8 5.50 -5.23 6.99
N GLU A 9 6.10 -6.38 7.23
CA GLU A 9 7.18 -6.86 6.38
C GLU A 9 6.70 -7.19 4.98
N ILE A 10 5.53 -7.79 4.86
CA ILE A 10 4.92 -8.08 3.56
C ILE A 10 4.68 -6.78 2.80
N ALA A 11 4.15 -5.77 3.48
CA ALA A 11 3.93 -4.46 2.88
C ALA A 11 5.23 -3.84 2.39
N GLN A 12 6.28 -3.90 3.20
CA GLN A 12 7.57 -3.33 2.81
C GLN A 12 8.17 -4.08 1.61
N ARG A 13 8.08 -5.42 1.62
CA ARG A 13 8.57 -6.22 0.51
C ARG A 13 7.81 -5.91 -0.78
N PHE A 14 6.48 -5.74 -0.67
CA PHE A 14 5.67 -5.33 -1.81
C PHE A 14 6.11 -3.97 -2.33
N ALA A 15 6.28 -3.00 -1.43
CA ALA A 15 6.72 -1.66 -1.81
C ALA A 15 8.07 -1.69 -2.51
N ASP A 16 9.01 -2.46 -1.98
CA ASP A 16 10.33 -2.59 -2.57
C ASP A 16 10.25 -3.22 -3.97
N ALA A 17 9.33 -4.14 -4.18
CA ALA A 17 9.16 -4.82 -5.46
C ALA A 17 8.58 -3.91 -6.54
N ILE A 18 7.73 -2.95 -6.16
CA ILE A 18 7.12 -2.04 -7.14
C ILE A 18 7.87 -0.71 -7.28
N LYS A 19 8.84 -0.44 -6.41
CA LYS A 19 9.58 0.82 -6.40
C LYS A 19 10.19 1.10 -7.76
N SER A 20 9.96 2.30 -8.29
CA SER A 20 10.46 2.69 -9.60
C SER A 20 10.47 4.20 -9.73
N GLU A 21 11.08 4.70 -10.81
CA GLU A 21 11.10 6.13 -11.10
C GLU A 21 9.70 6.72 -11.34
N TYR A 22 8.73 5.86 -11.62
CA TYR A 22 7.36 6.30 -11.89
C TYR A 22 6.53 6.50 -10.64
N ILE A 23 7.01 6.04 -9.49
CA ILE A 23 6.26 6.12 -8.23
C ILE A 23 6.93 7.14 -7.32
N LYS A 24 6.15 8.11 -6.86
CA LYS A 24 6.64 9.18 -6.01
C LYS A 24 6.63 8.80 -4.54
N GLN A 25 5.61 8.06 -4.10
CA GLN A 25 5.48 7.70 -2.71
C GLN A 25 4.62 6.46 -2.55
N ILE A 26 4.94 5.63 -1.56
CA ILE A 26 4.18 4.44 -1.21
C ILE A 26 3.90 4.52 0.28
N ILE A 27 2.63 4.46 0.67
CA ILE A 27 2.19 4.67 2.06
C ILE A 27 1.35 3.49 2.52
N LEU A 28 1.76 2.87 3.62
CA LEU A 28 0.93 1.88 4.31
C LEU A 28 -0.02 2.62 5.24
N PHE A 29 -1.30 2.32 5.17
CA PHE A 29 -2.29 2.95 6.04
C PHE A 29 -3.29 1.90 6.53
N GLY A 30 -4.32 2.34 7.24
CA GLY A 30 -5.35 1.43 7.71
C GLY A 30 -4.92 0.62 8.91
N SER A 31 -5.61 -0.50 9.15
CA SER A 31 -5.45 -1.28 10.36
C SER A 31 -4.06 -1.86 10.56
N VAL A 32 -3.41 -2.30 9.48
CA VAL A 32 -2.05 -2.84 9.57
C VAL A 32 -1.07 -1.74 10.02
N ALA A 33 -1.21 -0.54 9.47
CA ALA A 33 -0.36 0.59 9.88
C ALA A 33 -0.56 0.94 11.35
N ARG A 34 -1.81 0.92 11.83
CA ARG A 34 -2.14 1.22 13.22
C ARG A 34 -1.78 0.09 14.17
N GLY A 35 -1.64 -1.14 13.67
CA GLY A 35 -1.35 -2.29 14.51
C GLY A 35 -2.58 -2.93 15.13
N ASP A 36 -3.78 -2.58 14.66
CA ASP A 36 -5.03 -3.16 15.18
C ASP A 36 -5.72 -4.07 14.17
N ASP A 37 -4.97 -4.59 13.21
CA ASP A 37 -5.50 -5.48 12.20
C ASP A 37 -5.90 -6.84 12.79
N THR A 38 -6.86 -7.46 12.13
CA THR A 38 -7.30 -8.83 12.43
C THR A 38 -6.93 -9.71 11.25
N GLU A 39 -7.15 -11.01 11.39
CA GLU A 39 -6.83 -11.95 10.31
C GLU A 39 -7.67 -11.70 9.05
N ASN A 40 -8.76 -10.96 9.17
CA ASN A 40 -9.62 -10.61 8.02
C ASN A 40 -9.27 -9.25 7.42
N SER A 41 -8.29 -8.55 7.97
CA SER A 41 -7.91 -7.23 7.47
C SER A 41 -7.05 -7.35 6.22
N ASP A 42 -7.28 -6.44 5.28
CA ASP A 42 -6.40 -6.30 4.12
C ASP A 42 -5.22 -5.40 4.49
N ILE A 43 -4.17 -5.47 3.69
CA ILE A 43 -3.02 -4.57 3.81
C ILE A 43 -3.31 -3.39 2.88
N ASP A 44 -3.58 -2.22 3.45
CA ASP A 44 -3.97 -1.03 2.68
C ASP A 44 -2.75 -0.22 2.29
N ILE A 45 -2.54 -0.04 0.99
CA ILE A 45 -1.38 0.70 0.46
C ILE A 45 -1.84 1.74 -0.54
N LEU A 46 -1.39 2.98 -0.34
CA LEU A 46 -1.62 4.08 -1.27
C LEU A 46 -0.34 4.35 -2.04
N ILE A 47 -0.45 4.37 -3.35
CA ILE A 47 0.67 4.59 -4.27
C ILE A 47 0.44 5.91 -4.98
N ILE A 48 1.37 6.86 -4.82
CA ILE A 48 1.28 8.16 -5.49
C ILE A 48 2.13 8.10 -6.75
N SER A 49 1.49 8.23 -7.90
CA SER A 49 2.16 8.17 -9.19
C SER A 49 1.37 8.94 -10.24
N ASP A 50 2.08 9.64 -11.11
CA ASP A 50 1.48 10.31 -12.26
C ASP A 50 1.54 9.46 -13.51
N GLU A 51 2.05 8.23 -13.41
CA GLU A 51 2.26 7.33 -14.54
C GLU A 51 1.47 6.04 -14.35
N TYR A 52 0.16 6.18 -14.14
CA TYR A 52 -0.72 5.03 -13.87
C TYR A 52 -0.56 3.92 -14.92
N ASP A 53 -0.58 4.29 -16.19
CA ASP A 53 -0.52 3.29 -17.26
C ASP A 53 0.80 2.52 -17.29
N LYS A 54 1.86 3.11 -16.76
CA LYS A 54 3.17 2.47 -16.72
C LYS A 54 3.33 1.53 -15.53
N ILE A 55 2.53 1.72 -14.47
CA ILE A 55 2.72 0.95 -13.25
C ILE A 55 1.59 -0.03 -12.96
N LYS A 56 0.41 0.16 -13.54
CA LYS A 56 -0.78 -0.62 -13.15
C LYS A 56 -0.59 -2.12 -13.27
N ASP A 57 0.06 -2.58 -14.32
CA ASP A 57 0.21 -4.01 -14.56
C ASP A 57 1.21 -4.65 -13.61
N PHE A 58 2.37 -4.03 -13.39
CA PHE A 58 3.32 -4.64 -12.48
C PHE A 58 2.89 -4.52 -11.03
N VAL A 59 2.13 -3.48 -10.67
CA VAL A 59 1.53 -3.39 -9.35
C VAL A 59 0.55 -4.55 -9.15
N ALA A 60 -0.31 -4.79 -10.14
CA ALA A 60 -1.26 -5.90 -10.07
C ALA A 60 -0.54 -7.25 -9.97
N ASP A 61 0.53 -7.43 -10.73
CA ASP A 61 1.31 -8.67 -10.67
C ASP A 61 1.89 -8.91 -9.29
N GLU A 62 2.38 -7.86 -8.63
CA GLU A 62 2.94 -8.01 -7.29
C GLU A 62 1.86 -8.27 -6.23
N VAL A 63 0.67 -7.70 -6.40
CA VAL A 63 -0.48 -8.03 -5.53
C VAL A 63 -0.79 -9.52 -5.64
N ILE A 64 -0.81 -10.05 -6.85
CA ILE A 64 -1.09 -11.47 -7.09
C ILE A 64 -0.02 -12.35 -6.44
N LYS A 65 1.25 -11.97 -6.54
CA LYS A 65 2.34 -12.72 -5.91
C LYS A 65 2.14 -12.81 -4.39
N VAL A 66 1.73 -11.73 -3.76
CA VAL A 66 1.47 -11.73 -2.32
C VAL A 66 0.34 -12.70 -1.97
N ILE A 67 -0.71 -12.72 -2.78
CA ILE A 67 -1.81 -13.65 -2.56
C ILE A 67 -1.31 -15.09 -2.59
N PHE A 68 -0.51 -15.46 -3.60
CA PHE A 68 -0.04 -16.82 -3.74
C PHE A 68 1.03 -17.19 -2.72
N ASP A 69 1.97 -16.30 -2.47
CA ASP A 69 3.13 -16.61 -1.62
C ASP A 69 2.82 -16.46 -0.13
N ASP A 70 2.06 -15.45 0.23
CA ASP A 70 1.85 -15.07 1.64
C ASP A 70 0.42 -15.31 2.13
N LYS A 71 -0.50 -15.62 1.22
CA LYS A 71 -1.91 -15.80 1.54
C LYS A 71 -2.51 -14.53 2.17
N GLU A 72 -2.01 -13.36 1.76
CA GLU A 72 -2.50 -12.07 2.21
C GLU A 72 -2.96 -11.26 1.02
N TYR A 73 -3.88 -10.33 1.25
CA TYR A 73 -4.38 -9.48 0.19
C TYR A 73 -3.95 -8.03 0.41
N ILE A 74 -3.37 -7.45 -0.64
CA ILE A 74 -3.01 -6.05 -0.63
C ILE A 74 -4.07 -5.25 -1.38
N SER A 75 -4.68 -4.30 -0.68
CA SER A 75 -5.61 -3.35 -1.27
C SER A 75 -4.79 -2.14 -1.72
N ALA A 76 -4.36 -2.15 -2.97
CA ALA A 76 -3.50 -1.11 -3.51
C ALA A 76 -4.34 -0.08 -4.25
N GLN A 77 -4.16 1.19 -3.90
CA GLN A 77 -4.80 2.31 -4.59
C GLN A 77 -3.73 3.17 -5.21
N ILE A 78 -3.93 3.55 -6.47
CA ILE A 78 -2.99 4.41 -7.18
C ILE A 78 -3.65 5.77 -7.36
N MET A 79 -2.97 6.82 -6.92
CA MET A 79 -3.49 8.18 -6.97
C MET A 79 -2.44 9.09 -7.59
N ASN A 80 -2.86 10.00 -8.47
CA ASN A 80 -1.90 10.94 -9.03
C ASN A 80 -1.59 12.07 -8.04
N THR A 81 -0.47 12.75 -8.28
CA THR A 81 0.04 13.78 -7.38
C THR A 81 -0.94 14.95 -7.25
N ALA A 82 -1.53 15.38 -8.36
CA ALA A 82 -2.45 16.50 -8.34
C ALA A 82 -3.69 16.20 -7.49
N HIS A 83 -4.24 14.99 -7.66
CA HIS A 83 -5.40 14.56 -6.89
C HIS A 83 -5.06 14.44 -5.41
N TYR A 84 -3.91 13.84 -5.09
CA TYR A 84 -3.46 13.69 -3.71
C TYR A 84 -3.33 15.06 -3.04
N ASN A 85 -2.65 16.01 -3.69
CA ASN A 85 -2.44 17.34 -3.14
C ASN A 85 -3.74 18.10 -2.96
N LYS A 86 -4.69 17.90 -3.87
CA LYS A 86 -5.98 18.59 -3.83
C LYS A 86 -6.89 18.06 -2.72
N THR A 87 -6.80 16.77 -2.42
CA THR A 87 -7.73 16.10 -1.50
C THR A 87 -7.10 15.65 -0.19
N LYS A 88 -5.83 15.93 0.05
CA LYS A 88 -5.12 15.42 1.25
C LYS A 88 -5.70 15.91 2.56
N ASN A 89 -6.50 16.98 2.53
CA ASN A 89 -7.15 17.50 3.75
C ASN A 89 -8.54 16.89 4.00
N PHE A 90 -9.02 16.03 3.09
CA PHE A 90 -10.28 15.31 3.30
C PHE A 90 -10.05 14.20 4.33
N SER A 91 -11.11 13.81 5.05
CA SER A 91 -11.01 12.86 6.16
C SER A 91 -10.17 11.64 5.88
N PHE A 92 -10.41 10.97 4.76
CA PHE A 92 -9.66 9.77 4.40
C PHE A 92 -8.16 10.04 4.32
N LEU A 93 -7.77 11.04 3.54
CA LEU A 93 -6.35 11.34 3.35
C LEU A 93 -5.72 12.01 4.57
N THR A 94 -6.51 12.71 5.37
CA THR A 94 -6.01 13.24 6.65
C THR A 94 -5.59 12.08 7.54
N ASN A 95 -6.40 11.03 7.62
CA ASN A 95 -6.05 9.85 8.39
C ASN A 95 -4.84 9.12 7.83
N VAL A 96 -4.74 9.03 6.51
CA VAL A 96 -3.56 8.44 5.86
C VAL A 96 -2.31 9.20 6.26
N GLN A 97 -2.36 10.53 6.28
CA GLN A 97 -1.20 11.34 6.66
C GLN A 97 -0.82 11.17 8.13
N LYS A 98 -1.82 11.05 9.02
CA LYS A 98 -1.57 10.92 10.45
C LYS A 98 -1.07 9.53 10.84
N GLU A 99 -1.63 8.50 10.23
CA GLU A 99 -1.40 7.12 10.65
C GLU A 99 -0.52 6.35 9.68
N GLY A 100 -0.33 6.88 8.48
CA GLY A 100 0.39 6.20 7.43
C GLY A 100 1.86 6.04 7.71
N VAL A 101 2.42 4.94 7.20
CA VAL A 101 3.85 4.65 7.29
C VAL A 101 4.40 4.71 5.87
N ILE A 102 5.41 5.53 5.67
CA ILE A 102 6.02 5.67 4.35
C ILE A 102 6.92 4.48 4.11
N LEU A 103 6.65 3.74 3.04
CA LEU A 103 7.40 2.55 2.67
C LEU A 103 8.41 2.82 1.55
N GLY A 104 8.19 3.86 0.81
CA GLY A 104 9.09 4.22 -0.29
C GLY A 104 8.70 5.46 -1.05
#